data_ae8c632b9f3af4daa73973e949d44b56
#
_entry.id   ae8c632b9f3af4daa73973e949d44b56
#
_cell.length_a   1.000
_cell.length_b   1.000
_cell.length_c   1.000
_cell.angle_alpha   90.00
_cell.angle_beta   90.00
_cell.angle_gamma   90.00
#
_symmetry.space_group_name_H-M   'P 1'
#
loop_
_entity.id
_entity.type
_entity.pdbx_description
1 polymer ?
#
loop_
_entity_poly.entity_id
_entity_poly.type
_entity_poly.pdbx_seq_one_letter_code
_entity_poly.pdbx_strand_id
1 'polypeptide(L)'
;MPDVFADLVGQDEAVDTLRRAAASAAAVLRAAVVPPTTAAGDEFDALAEEAEGAGAGGAGAGAAVDPGAGMTHAWIFTGPPGSGRSVAARAFAAALQCAYGTGCGQCPGCHTTMAGTHADVRLVVPEGLSIGVNEMRALVLRAASTPSGGRWQVVIIEDADRLTEAAGNALLKAIEEPPPRTVFLLCAPSTHPDDISVTIRSRCRVVPLRQPAAEAVAEVLARRDGVAPDVAQWAAAAAQGHVGRARRLARDPEARTRREAVLAVPRRLTGVGAAFDAASALIEAAEAEAAASVAETDATERAALETALGAGGTGRGAAGAIRGAAGQLKDLEKRQKSRATRAQRDALDRALVDLAGFYRDALTMALRAPVAPVHTDTAALAGAGAQKWDAEGALRRLEAVLACRAAIEANVKPRIAVEAMMLALWKG
;
A
#
# COMPACT_ATOMS: atom_id res chain seq x y z
N MET A 1 6.09 -7.45 -23.67
CA MET A 1 7.07 -6.42 -23.33
C MET A 1 6.94 -6.14 -21.84
N PRO A 2 8.01 -5.97 -21.07
CA PRO A 2 7.89 -5.59 -19.68
C PRO A 2 7.20 -4.23 -19.57
N ASP A 3 6.03 -4.21 -18.97
CA ASP A 3 5.20 -3.04 -18.73
C ASP A 3 5.16 -2.84 -17.21
N VAL A 4 5.28 -1.60 -16.74
CA VAL A 4 5.24 -1.31 -15.30
C VAL A 4 3.93 -1.75 -14.63
N PHE A 5 2.85 -1.91 -15.40
CA PHE A 5 1.54 -2.34 -14.91
C PHE A 5 1.34 -3.86 -14.93
N ALA A 6 2.31 -4.64 -15.41
CA ALA A 6 2.18 -6.10 -15.57
C ALA A 6 1.89 -6.86 -14.25
N ASP A 7 2.21 -6.25 -13.11
CA ASP A 7 1.96 -6.83 -11.78
C ASP A 7 0.56 -6.50 -11.21
N LEU A 8 -0.22 -5.68 -11.92
CA LEU A 8 -1.59 -5.32 -11.52
C LEU A 8 -2.60 -6.30 -12.11
N VAL A 9 -2.59 -7.50 -11.57
CA VAL A 9 -3.40 -8.60 -12.05
C VAL A 9 -4.87 -8.39 -11.72
N GLY A 10 -5.75 -8.57 -12.72
CA GLY A 10 -7.21 -8.39 -12.56
C GLY A 10 -7.64 -6.93 -12.34
N GLN A 11 -6.80 -5.96 -12.75
CA GLN A 11 -7.04 -4.52 -12.55
C GLN A 11 -7.14 -3.76 -13.89
N ASP A 12 -7.69 -4.37 -14.93
CA ASP A 12 -7.67 -3.84 -16.29
C ASP A 12 -8.24 -2.42 -16.39
N GLU A 13 -9.37 -2.16 -15.75
CA GLU A 13 -10.02 -0.83 -15.75
C GLU A 13 -9.15 0.24 -15.07
N ALA A 14 -8.51 -0.11 -13.94
CA ALA A 14 -7.58 0.77 -13.25
C ALA A 14 -6.34 1.02 -14.11
N VAL A 15 -5.77 -0.01 -14.71
CA VAL A 15 -4.60 0.08 -15.61
C VAL A 15 -4.89 0.98 -16.81
N ASP A 16 -6.04 0.82 -17.44
CA ASP A 16 -6.44 1.65 -18.59
C ASP A 16 -6.61 3.12 -18.18
N THR A 17 -7.16 3.37 -17.00
CA THR A 17 -7.28 4.72 -16.45
C THR A 17 -5.91 5.35 -16.22
N LEU A 18 -4.98 4.61 -15.62
CA LEU A 18 -3.61 5.08 -15.33
C LEU A 18 -2.79 5.29 -16.61
N ARG A 19 -2.94 4.43 -17.61
CA ARG A 19 -2.29 4.59 -18.91
C ARG A 19 -2.77 5.86 -19.63
N ARG A 20 -4.07 6.11 -19.67
CA ARG A 20 -4.63 7.35 -20.23
C ARG A 20 -4.09 8.59 -19.51
N ALA A 21 -4.05 8.57 -18.19
CA ALA A 21 -3.50 9.67 -17.41
C ALA A 21 -2.01 9.89 -17.68
N ALA A 22 -1.19 8.83 -17.76
CA ALA A 22 0.22 8.92 -18.08
C ALA A 22 0.45 9.47 -19.50
N ALA A 23 -0.37 9.08 -20.47
CA ALA A 23 -0.32 9.62 -21.83
C ALA A 23 -0.65 11.12 -21.88
N SER A 24 -1.69 11.55 -21.13
CA SER A 24 -2.05 12.98 -20.97
C SER A 24 -0.92 13.76 -20.29
N ALA A 25 -0.33 13.21 -19.23
CA ALA A 25 0.83 13.82 -18.56
C ALA A 25 2.03 14.00 -19.49
N ALA A 26 2.29 13.01 -20.35
CA ALA A 26 3.36 13.11 -21.37
C ALA A 26 3.05 14.15 -22.46
N ALA A 27 1.77 14.32 -22.81
CA ALA A 27 1.35 15.36 -23.77
C ALA A 27 1.57 16.77 -23.20
N VAL A 28 1.22 17.00 -21.92
CA VAL A 28 1.49 18.28 -21.23
C VAL A 28 2.99 18.62 -21.24
N LEU A 29 3.86 17.64 -20.99
CA LEU A 29 5.31 17.86 -21.03
C LEU A 29 5.82 18.21 -22.43
N ARG A 30 5.28 17.57 -23.48
CA ARG A 30 5.64 17.88 -24.87
C ARG A 30 5.20 19.28 -25.28
N ALA A 31 3.98 19.69 -24.92
CA ALA A 31 3.45 21.02 -25.19
C ALA A 31 4.27 22.12 -24.50
N ALA A 32 4.80 21.86 -23.30
CA ALA A 32 5.63 22.83 -22.57
C ALA A 32 7.05 23.01 -23.15
N VAL A 33 7.50 22.06 -24.00
CA VAL A 33 8.84 22.13 -24.65
C VAL A 33 8.80 22.86 -26.01
N VAL A 34 7.63 22.93 -26.64
CA VAL A 34 7.46 23.74 -27.87
C VAL A 34 7.35 25.20 -27.44
N PRO A 35 8.33 26.07 -27.75
CA PRO A 35 8.16 27.51 -27.49
C PRO A 35 6.94 28.00 -28.28
N PRO A 36 6.17 28.97 -27.77
CA PRO A 36 5.10 29.56 -28.55
C PRO A 36 5.74 30.06 -29.85
N THR A 37 5.27 29.55 -30.97
CA THR A 37 5.60 30.07 -32.28
C THR A 37 5.13 31.52 -32.23
N THR A 38 6.07 32.48 -32.06
CA THR A 38 5.81 33.88 -32.29
C THR A 38 5.40 33.95 -33.74
N ALA A 39 4.11 34.09 -34.00
CA ALA A 39 3.65 34.62 -35.25
C ALA A 39 4.30 35.97 -35.37
N ALA A 40 5.41 36.02 -36.13
CA ALA A 40 5.96 37.25 -36.60
C ALA A 40 4.83 37.93 -37.39
N GLY A 41 4.48 39.11 -36.94
CA GLY A 41 3.50 39.92 -37.59
C GLY A 41 3.93 40.23 -39.02
N ASP A 42 3.02 40.09 -39.92
CA ASP A 42 2.94 40.96 -41.10
C ASP A 42 1.66 41.76 -40.96
N GLU A 43 1.83 43.01 -40.51
CA GLU A 43 0.90 44.09 -40.86
C GLU A 43 0.84 44.16 -42.37
N PHE A 44 -0.30 43.93 -42.98
CA PHE A 44 -0.78 44.77 -44.07
C PHE A 44 -2.27 44.54 -44.37
N ASP A 45 -2.98 45.62 -44.22
CA ASP A 45 -4.11 46.13 -44.96
C ASP A 45 -5.52 45.51 -44.81
N ALA A 46 -6.31 46.45 -44.37
CA ALA A 46 -7.75 46.52 -44.41
C ALA A 46 -8.32 46.36 -45.82
N LEU A 47 -9.51 45.77 -45.94
CA LEU A 47 -10.68 46.39 -46.49
C LEU A 47 -11.80 45.36 -46.61
N ALA A 48 -12.97 45.79 -46.25
CA ALA A 48 -14.29 45.23 -46.25
C ALA A 48 -14.67 44.39 -47.48
N GLU A 49 -15.53 43.39 -47.27
CA GLU A 49 -16.88 43.38 -47.83
C GLU A 49 -17.71 42.21 -47.34
N GLU A 50 -18.93 42.51 -46.98
CA GLU A 50 -20.01 41.63 -46.64
C GLU A 50 -20.41 40.77 -47.85
N ALA A 51 -20.68 39.47 -47.64
CA ALA A 51 -21.62 38.72 -48.45
C ALA A 51 -22.15 37.52 -47.66
N GLU A 52 -23.43 37.54 -47.47
CA GLU A 52 -24.32 36.42 -47.02
C GLU A 52 -24.25 35.24 -47.98
N GLY A 53 -24.45 34.01 -47.41
CA GLY A 53 -24.93 32.94 -48.28
C GLY A 53 -24.55 31.52 -47.84
N ALA A 54 -25.41 30.93 -47.05
CA ALA A 54 -25.91 29.52 -47.06
C ALA A 54 -24.99 28.36 -47.44
N GLY A 55 -24.96 27.37 -46.54
CA GLY A 55 -25.26 25.98 -46.93
C GLY A 55 -24.16 24.95 -46.70
N ALA A 56 -24.40 24.13 -45.71
CA ALA A 56 -24.26 22.66 -45.68
C ALA A 56 -22.87 22.00 -45.82
N GLY A 57 -22.56 21.17 -44.88
CA GLY A 57 -21.65 20.05 -45.07
C GLY A 57 -20.71 19.80 -43.90
N GLY A 58 -21.16 19.04 -42.92
CA GLY A 58 -20.35 18.61 -41.80
C GLY A 58 -19.14 17.79 -42.22
N ALA A 59 -17.99 18.15 -41.70
CA ALA A 59 -16.90 17.23 -41.47
C ALA A 59 -16.46 17.50 -40.02
N GLY A 60 -16.62 16.50 -39.20
CA GLY A 60 -16.36 16.58 -37.77
C GLY A 60 -14.97 17.15 -37.50
N ALA A 61 -14.95 18.37 -36.98
CA ALA A 61 -13.81 18.87 -36.25
C ALA A 61 -13.63 17.97 -35.07
N GLY A 62 -12.65 17.07 -35.12
CA GLY A 62 -12.20 16.31 -33.98
C GLY A 62 -11.95 17.31 -32.85
N ALA A 63 -12.78 17.25 -31.82
CA ALA A 63 -12.64 18.07 -30.64
C ALA A 63 -11.18 17.95 -30.21
N ALA A 64 -10.45 19.05 -30.21
CA ALA A 64 -9.11 19.12 -29.68
C ALA A 64 -9.20 18.65 -28.24
N VAL A 65 -8.79 17.42 -28.00
CA VAL A 65 -8.76 16.83 -26.67
C VAL A 65 -7.78 17.68 -25.90
N ASP A 66 -8.29 18.40 -24.88
CA ASP A 66 -7.43 19.13 -23.95
C ASP A 66 -6.36 18.17 -23.46
N PRO A 67 -5.05 18.42 -23.77
CA PRO A 67 -3.98 17.49 -23.43
C PRO A 67 -3.87 17.25 -21.92
N GLY A 68 -4.47 18.10 -21.07
CA GLY A 68 -4.54 17.96 -19.62
C GLY A 68 -5.77 17.23 -19.09
N ALA A 69 -6.83 17.04 -19.90
CA ALA A 69 -8.16 16.56 -19.43
C ALA A 69 -8.15 15.18 -18.77
N GLY A 70 -7.11 14.38 -18.95
CA GLY A 70 -6.98 13.03 -18.33
C GLY A 70 -6.09 13.00 -17.08
N MET A 71 -5.31 14.05 -16.82
CA MET A 71 -4.33 14.10 -15.72
C MET A 71 -4.82 15.03 -14.60
N THR A 72 -4.74 14.55 -13.35
CA THR A 72 -4.93 15.36 -12.16
C THR A 72 -3.72 15.23 -11.23
N HIS A 73 -3.52 16.20 -10.39
CA HIS A 73 -2.39 16.28 -9.46
C HIS A 73 -2.56 15.45 -8.18
N ALA A 74 -3.75 14.91 -7.91
CA ALA A 74 -3.99 14.10 -6.72
C ALA A 74 -4.85 12.86 -7.02
N TRP A 75 -4.43 11.71 -6.53
CA TRP A 75 -5.03 10.41 -6.76
C TRP A 75 -5.17 9.63 -5.47
N ILE A 76 -6.25 8.86 -5.32
CA ILE A 76 -6.44 7.92 -4.23
C ILE A 76 -6.61 6.52 -4.83
N PHE A 77 -5.70 5.62 -4.49
CA PHE A 77 -5.79 4.19 -4.78
C PHE A 77 -6.49 3.52 -3.61
N THR A 78 -7.68 2.98 -3.85
CA THR A 78 -8.49 2.33 -2.80
C THR A 78 -8.67 0.85 -3.08
N GLY A 79 -8.85 0.07 -2.02
CA GLY A 79 -9.12 -1.36 -2.11
C GLY A 79 -8.67 -2.10 -0.85
N PRO A 80 -9.15 -3.32 -0.64
CA PRO A 80 -8.78 -4.11 0.54
C PRO A 80 -7.28 -4.40 0.59
N PRO A 81 -6.74 -4.81 1.76
CA PRO A 81 -5.36 -5.26 1.87
C PRO A 81 -5.05 -6.32 0.81
N GLY A 82 -3.92 -6.15 0.11
CA GLY A 82 -3.51 -7.05 -0.97
C GLY A 82 -4.05 -6.72 -2.37
N SER A 83 -4.94 -5.75 -2.54
CA SER A 83 -5.44 -5.31 -3.85
C SER A 83 -4.39 -4.69 -4.77
N GLY A 84 -3.18 -4.40 -4.26
CA GLY A 84 -2.08 -3.85 -5.05
C GLY A 84 -2.01 -2.33 -5.09
N ARG A 85 -2.57 -1.62 -4.11
CA ARG A 85 -2.57 -0.14 -4.02
C ARG A 85 -1.18 0.46 -4.21
N SER A 86 -0.21 0.04 -3.39
CA SER A 86 1.18 0.52 -3.46
C SER A 86 1.87 0.14 -4.79
N VAL A 87 1.52 -1.02 -5.34
CA VAL A 87 2.02 -1.47 -6.66
C VAL A 87 1.47 -0.56 -7.75
N ALA A 88 0.17 -0.25 -7.72
CA ALA A 88 -0.48 0.64 -8.69
C ALA A 88 0.07 2.07 -8.62
N ALA A 89 0.22 2.62 -7.41
CA ALA A 89 0.80 3.94 -7.22
C ALA A 89 2.25 4.01 -7.73
N ARG A 90 3.08 3.00 -7.45
CA ARG A 90 4.46 2.93 -7.93
C ARG A 90 4.55 2.73 -9.44
N ALA A 91 3.70 1.88 -10.01
CA ALA A 91 3.61 1.68 -11.46
C ALA A 91 3.18 2.97 -12.18
N PHE A 92 2.21 3.70 -11.62
CA PHE A 92 1.79 4.97 -12.17
C PHE A 92 2.88 6.04 -12.06
N ALA A 93 3.57 6.12 -10.92
CA ALA A 93 4.75 6.99 -10.77
C ALA A 93 5.82 6.68 -11.83
N ALA A 94 6.10 5.39 -12.09
CA ALA A 94 7.03 4.97 -13.12
C ALA A 94 6.56 5.35 -14.53
N ALA A 95 5.26 5.27 -14.81
CA ALA A 95 4.70 5.71 -16.08
C ALA A 95 4.80 7.24 -16.26
N LEU A 96 4.62 8.03 -15.19
CA LEU A 96 4.83 9.49 -15.21
C LEU A 96 6.30 9.86 -15.46
N GLN A 97 7.27 9.08 -14.98
CA GLN A 97 8.70 9.27 -15.21
C GLN A 97 9.18 8.62 -16.51
N CYS A 98 8.34 7.88 -17.21
CA CYS A 98 8.71 7.17 -18.43
C CYS A 98 9.10 8.14 -19.55
N ALA A 99 10.26 7.94 -20.17
CA ALA A 99 10.72 8.75 -21.29
C ALA A 99 9.73 8.76 -22.47
N TYR A 100 9.00 7.65 -22.67
CA TYR A 100 8.01 7.48 -23.73
C TYR A 100 6.58 7.80 -23.30
N GLY A 101 6.33 8.05 -22.01
CA GLY A 101 4.97 8.28 -21.47
C GLY A 101 4.06 7.05 -21.44
N THR A 102 4.59 5.86 -21.64
CA THR A 102 3.83 4.60 -21.74
C THR A 102 3.99 3.68 -20.54
N GLY A 103 4.96 3.94 -19.66
CA GLY A 103 5.31 2.99 -18.59
C GLY A 103 6.05 1.76 -19.14
N CYS A 104 7.01 1.97 -20.04
CA CYS A 104 7.67 0.89 -20.80
C CYS A 104 8.46 -0.12 -19.95
N GLY A 105 8.73 0.16 -18.66
CA GLY A 105 9.47 -0.71 -17.75
C GLY A 105 10.98 -0.83 -18.00
N GLN A 106 11.51 -0.26 -19.08
CA GLN A 106 12.91 -0.45 -19.51
C GLN A 106 13.74 0.83 -19.45
N CYS A 107 13.12 2.02 -19.61
CA CYS A 107 13.87 3.26 -19.59
C CYS A 107 14.38 3.58 -18.16
N PRO A 108 15.42 4.42 -18.03
CA PRO A 108 15.97 4.78 -16.70
C PRO A 108 14.91 5.31 -15.72
N GLY A 109 13.96 6.14 -16.19
CA GLY A 109 12.87 6.67 -15.36
C GLY A 109 11.98 5.55 -14.79
N CYS A 110 11.57 4.59 -15.62
CA CYS A 110 10.80 3.42 -15.15
C CYS A 110 11.62 2.56 -14.18
N HIS A 111 12.86 2.24 -14.57
CA HIS A 111 13.71 1.33 -13.78
C HIS A 111 14.02 1.91 -12.39
N THR A 112 14.47 3.15 -12.30
CA THR A 112 14.83 3.80 -11.03
C THR A 112 13.60 4.02 -10.15
N THR A 113 12.42 4.34 -10.73
CA THR A 113 11.17 4.46 -9.98
C THR A 113 10.74 3.12 -9.39
N MET A 114 10.74 2.05 -10.19
CA MET A 114 10.38 0.71 -9.71
C MET A 114 11.36 0.18 -8.66
N ALA A 115 12.65 0.55 -8.76
CA ALA A 115 13.68 0.24 -7.77
C ALA A 115 13.59 1.13 -6.51
N GLY A 116 12.77 2.21 -6.51
CA GLY A 116 12.64 3.15 -5.38
C GLY A 116 13.81 4.13 -5.22
N THR A 117 14.63 4.31 -6.27
CA THR A 117 15.84 5.15 -6.26
C THR A 117 15.72 6.42 -7.09
N HIS A 118 14.54 6.70 -7.67
CA HIS A 118 14.35 7.90 -8.49
C HIS A 118 14.33 9.17 -7.64
N ALA A 119 15.13 10.18 -7.99
CA ALA A 119 15.29 11.40 -7.20
C ALA A 119 13.97 12.19 -7.02
N ASP A 120 13.11 12.21 -8.05
CA ASP A 120 11.86 12.97 -8.08
C ASP A 120 10.63 12.13 -7.65
N VAL A 121 10.83 10.89 -7.18
CA VAL A 121 9.75 10.03 -6.66
C VAL A 121 10.02 9.73 -5.20
N ARG A 122 9.10 10.15 -4.35
CA ARG A 122 9.20 9.91 -2.91
C ARG A 122 8.13 8.96 -2.45
N LEU A 123 8.57 7.91 -1.78
CA LEU A 123 7.70 6.97 -1.11
C LEU A 123 7.69 7.29 0.39
N VAL A 124 6.51 7.55 0.93
CA VAL A 124 6.27 7.73 2.37
C VAL A 124 5.57 6.48 2.87
N VAL A 125 6.27 5.73 3.69
CA VAL A 125 5.74 4.58 4.41
C VAL A 125 5.73 4.96 5.88
N PRO A 126 4.59 4.94 6.58
CA PRO A 126 4.56 5.28 8.00
C PRO A 126 5.49 4.36 8.79
N GLU A 127 6.40 4.92 9.55
CA GLU A 127 7.27 4.11 10.43
C GLU A 127 6.51 3.60 11.67
N GLY A 128 5.49 4.35 12.09
CA GLY A 128 4.65 4.03 13.23
C GLY A 128 3.20 3.77 12.87
N LEU A 129 2.33 3.98 13.86
CA LEU A 129 0.88 3.77 13.73
C LEU A 129 0.15 4.95 13.10
N SER A 130 0.81 6.09 12.97
CA SER A 130 0.24 7.30 12.36
C SER A 130 1.31 8.13 11.65
N ILE A 131 0.88 8.94 10.68
CA ILE A 131 1.70 9.93 9.99
C ILE A 131 1.44 11.29 10.64
N GLY A 132 2.50 11.87 11.23
CA GLY A 132 2.40 13.11 11.98
C GLY A 132 2.48 14.36 11.10
N VAL A 133 2.00 15.50 11.64
CA VAL A 133 1.98 16.78 10.93
C VAL A 133 3.38 17.28 10.54
N ASN A 134 4.39 17.05 11.37
CA ASN A 134 5.76 17.51 11.07
C ASN A 134 6.38 16.76 9.90
N GLU A 135 6.13 15.45 9.82
CA GLU A 135 6.53 14.61 8.71
C GLU A 135 5.85 15.07 7.41
N MET A 136 4.54 15.31 7.48
CA MET A 136 3.76 15.79 6.34
C MET A 136 4.20 17.18 5.88
N ARG A 137 4.46 18.14 6.78
CA ARG A 137 4.97 19.47 6.42
C ARG A 137 6.33 19.39 5.74
N ALA A 138 7.25 18.57 6.25
CA ALA A 138 8.55 18.37 5.63
C ALA A 138 8.43 17.74 4.23
N LEU A 139 7.46 16.86 4.02
CA LEU A 139 7.16 16.24 2.75
C LEU A 139 6.63 17.26 1.74
N VAL A 140 5.61 18.04 2.12
CA VAL A 140 5.00 19.07 1.28
C VAL A 140 6.04 20.13 0.87
N LEU A 141 6.89 20.57 1.80
CA LEU A 141 7.97 21.51 1.50
C LEU A 141 8.94 20.97 0.45
N ARG A 142 9.30 19.68 0.54
CA ARG A 142 10.17 19.03 -0.45
C ARG A 142 9.47 18.79 -1.79
N ALA A 143 8.16 18.49 -1.76
CA ALA A 143 7.36 18.32 -2.97
C ALA A 143 7.19 19.65 -3.77
N ALA A 144 7.39 20.78 -3.12
CA ALA A 144 7.36 22.10 -3.75
C ALA A 144 8.61 22.41 -4.60
N SER A 145 9.67 21.59 -4.53
CA SER A 145 10.86 21.77 -5.36
C SER A 145 10.60 21.36 -6.81
N THR A 146 11.25 22.04 -7.75
CA THR A 146 11.21 21.69 -9.17
C THR A 146 11.80 20.28 -9.37
N PRO A 147 11.17 19.43 -10.22
CA PRO A 147 11.72 18.11 -10.53
C PRO A 147 13.14 18.22 -11.12
N SER A 148 14.08 17.42 -10.58
CA SER A 148 15.48 17.40 -11.04
C SER A 148 15.62 16.76 -12.42
N GLY A 149 14.79 15.78 -12.75
CA GLY A 149 14.71 15.13 -14.06
C GLY A 149 13.84 15.88 -15.08
N GLY A 150 13.26 17.03 -14.72
CA GLY A 150 12.43 17.84 -15.60
C GLY A 150 11.07 17.27 -15.96
N ARG A 151 10.65 16.10 -15.40
CA ARG A 151 9.32 15.50 -15.65
C ARG A 151 8.35 15.83 -14.51
N TRP A 152 8.12 14.91 -13.61
CA TRP A 152 7.12 15.04 -12.53
C TRP A 152 7.75 14.84 -11.16
N GLN A 153 7.40 15.67 -10.20
CA GLN A 153 7.61 15.39 -8.79
C GLN A 153 6.46 14.49 -8.31
N VAL A 154 6.75 13.29 -7.87
CA VAL A 154 5.73 12.34 -7.44
C VAL A 154 5.91 12.01 -5.97
N VAL A 155 4.82 12.11 -5.21
CA VAL A 155 4.77 11.76 -3.79
C VAL A 155 3.78 10.63 -3.61
N ILE A 156 4.25 9.47 -3.20
CA ILE A 156 3.44 8.30 -2.87
C ILE A 156 3.30 8.23 -1.35
N ILE A 157 2.07 8.23 -0.83
CA ILE A 157 1.78 8.10 0.60
C ILE A 157 1.07 6.76 0.79
N GLU A 158 1.81 5.78 1.35
CA GLU A 158 1.23 4.49 1.74
C GLU A 158 0.45 4.65 3.05
N ASP A 159 -0.62 3.87 3.23
CA ASP A 159 -1.50 3.90 4.40
C ASP A 159 -1.94 5.33 4.77
N ALA A 160 -2.49 6.06 3.79
CA ALA A 160 -2.98 7.43 3.98
C ALA A 160 -4.15 7.53 4.99
N ASP A 161 -4.80 6.42 5.31
CA ASP A 161 -5.75 6.27 6.41
C ASP A 161 -5.11 6.52 7.79
N ARG A 162 -3.78 6.46 7.89
CA ARG A 162 -3.02 6.74 9.12
C ARG A 162 -2.60 8.19 9.29
N LEU A 163 -3.04 9.08 8.39
CA LEU A 163 -2.81 10.51 8.54
C LEU A 163 -3.53 11.02 9.79
N THR A 164 -2.80 11.69 10.70
CA THR A 164 -3.47 12.46 11.74
C THR A 164 -4.27 13.60 11.10
N GLU A 165 -5.33 14.07 11.75
CA GLU A 165 -6.13 15.20 11.26
C GLU A 165 -5.26 16.41 10.88
N ALA A 166 -4.30 16.77 11.73
CA ALA A 166 -3.36 17.86 11.48
C ALA A 166 -2.43 17.60 10.28
N ALA A 167 -2.05 16.33 10.03
CA ALA A 167 -1.27 15.94 8.86
C ALA A 167 -2.12 16.02 7.58
N GLY A 168 -3.36 15.55 7.63
CA GLY A 168 -4.34 15.68 6.55
C GLY A 168 -4.57 17.14 6.16
N ASN A 169 -4.75 18.02 7.12
CA ASN A 169 -4.92 19.46 6.91
C ASN A 169 -3.66 20.10 6.28
N ALA A 170 -2.47 19.66 6.65
CA ALA A 170 -1.23 20.12 6.02
C ALA A 170 -1.11 19.67 4.55
N LEU A 171 -1.59 18.46 4.23
CA LEU A 171 -1.63 17.92 2.87
C LEU A 171 -2.67 18.62 2.00
N LEU A 172 -3.83 18.98 2.55
CA LEU A 172 -4.93 19.63 1.82
C LEU A 172 -4.47 20.86 1.07
N LYS A 173 -3.67 21.73 1.70
CA LYS A 173 -3.15 22.95 1.06
C LYS A 173 -2.31 22.63 -0.19
N ALA A 174 -1.50 21.57 -0.13
CA ALA A 174 -0.67 21.16 -1.27
C ALA A 174 -1.49 20.48 -2.38
N ILE A 175 -2.65 19.88 -2.03
CA ILE A 175 -3.58 19.31 -3.01
C ILE A 175 -4.44 20.40 -3.66
N GLU A 176 -4.80 21.46 -2.93
CA GLU A 176 -5.59 22.58 -3.46
C GLU A 176 -4.77 23.48 -4.40
N GLU A 177 -3.55 23.76 -4.01
CA GLU A 177 -2.60 24.61 -4.77
C GLU A 177 -1.32 23.83 -5.04
N PRO A 178 -1.36 22.81 -5.94
CA PRO A 178 -0.22 21.96 -6.18
C PRO A 178 0.91 22.75 -6.86
N PRO A 179 2.16 22.51 -6.42
CA PRO A 179 3.31 23.04 -7.14
C PRO A 179 3.33 22.51 -8.58
N PRO A 180 3.87 23.29 -9.54
CA PRO A 180 3.94 22.87 -10.94
C PRO A 180 4.57 21.47 -11.09
N ARG A 181 3.96 20.60 -11.87
CA ARG A 181 4.41 19.22 -12.14
C ARG A 181 4.54 18.34 -10.89
N THR A 182 3.73 18.58 -9.86
CA THR A 182 3.69 17.75 -8.65
C THR A 182 2.43 16.89 -8.64
N VAL A 183 2.58 15.62 -8.29
CA VAL A 183 1.50 14.63 -8.21
C VAL A 183 1.54 13.91 -6.88
N PHE A 184 0.40 13.86 -6.20
CA PHE A 184 0.21 13.12 -4.95
C PHE A 184 -0.57 11.83 -5.21
N LEU A 185 -0.03 10.70 -4.78
CA LEU A 185 -0.61 9.37 -4.93
C LEU A 185 -0.85 8.79 -3.51
N LEU A 186 -2.09 8.77 -3.07
CA LEU A 186 -2.49 8.29 -1.75
C LEU A 186 -2.99 6.85 -1.85
N CYS A 187 -2.58 5.98 -0.93
CA CYS A 187 -3.08 4.62 -0.82
C CYS A 187 -3.91 4.50 0.46
N ALA A 188 -5.18 4.13 0.35
CA ALA A 188 -6.09 3.96 1.50
C ALA A 188 -6.96 2.71 1.34
N PRO A 189 -7.44 2.08 2.44
CA PRO A 189 -8.27 0.87 2.35
C PRO A 189 -9.59 1.14 1.63
N SER A 190 -10.21 2.28 1.88
CA SER A 190 -11.46 2.70 1.27
C SER A 190 -11.56 4.23 1.13
N THR A 191 -12.70 4.69 0.64
CA THR A 191 -13.05 6.13 0.62
C THR A 191 -13.98 6.51 1.78
N HIS A 192 -14.09 5.65 2.80
CA HIS A 192 -14.87 5.95 3.98
C HIS A 192 -14.27 7.16 4.74
N PRO A 193 -15.08 8.03 5.37
CA PRO A 193 -14.57 9.18 6.11
C PRO A 193 -13.57 8.85 7.22
N ASP A 194 -13.65 7.66 7.81
CA ASP A 194 -12.71 7.18 8.84
C ASP A 194 -11.33 6.85 8.25
N ASP A 195 -11.26 6.45 6.97
CA ASP A 195 -10.01 6.14 6.28
C ASP A 195 -9.41 7.37 5.59
N ILE A 196 -10.25 8.18 4.94
CA ILE A 196 -9.83 9.39 4.23
C ILE A 196 -10.86 10.48 4.41
N SER A 197 -10.42 11.65 4.89
CA SER A 197 -11.33 12.78 5.07
C SER A 197 -12.05 13.15 3.77
N VAL A 198 -13.33 13.51 3.88
CA VAL A 198 -14.17 13.92 2.75
C VAL A 198 -13.52 15.07 1.97
N THR A 199 -12.81 15.96 2.66
CA THR A 199 -12.14 17.12 2.08
C THR A 199 -10.98 16.72 1.16
N ILE A 200 -10.15 15.73 1.54
CA ILE A 200 -9.09 15.16 0.68
C ILE A 200 -9.73 14.41 -0.48
N ARG A 201 -10.71 13.55 -0.20
CA ARG A 201 -11.38 12.74 -1.21
C ARG A 201 -11.98 13.58 -2.35
N SER A 202 -12.64 14.71 -2.02
CA SER A 202 -13.32 15.56 -3.01
C SER A 202 -12.37 16.21 -4.02
N ARG A 203 -11.06 16.26 -3.71
CA ARG A 203 -10.01 16.87 -4.55
C ARG A 203 -9.12 15.85 -5.27
N CYS A 204 -9.37 14.57 -5.04
CA CYS A 204 -8.59 13.48 -5.60
C CYS A 204 -9.40 12.65 -6.57
N ARG A 205 -8.75 12.16 -7.62
CA ARG A 205 -9.32 11.13 -8.48
C ARG A 205 -9.17 9.77 -7.82
N VAL A 206 -10.29 9.07 -7.63
CA VAL A 206 -10.31 7.75 -7.01
C VAL A 206 -10.09 6.66 -8.06
N VAL A 207 -9.17 5.74 -7.76
CA VAL A 207 -8.91 4.52 -8.53
C VAL A 207 -9.22 3.33 -7.63
N PRO A 208 -10.39 2.71 -7.79
CA PRO A 208 -10.73 1.52 -7.02
C PRO A 208 -9.98 0.30 -7.55
N LEU A 209 -9.38 -0.46 -6.63
CA LEU A 209 -8.70 -1.71 -6.91
C LEU A 209 -9.46 -2.86 -6.25
N ARG A 210 -9.63 -3.94 -6.99
CA ARG A 210 -10.29 -5.16 -6.52
C ARG A 210 -9.26 -6.12 -5.93
N GLN A 211 -9.72 -7.00 -5.06
CA GLN A 211 -8.89 -8.12 -4.62
C GLN A 211 -8.73 -9.10 -5.79
N PRO A 212 -7.49 -9.44 -6.19
CA PRO A 212 -7.28 -10.38 -7.29
C PRO A 212 -7.80 -11.78 -6.92
N ALA A 213 -8.29 -12.51 -7.91
CA ALA A 213 -8.63 -13.92 -7.76
C ALA A 213 -7.38 -14.75 -7.43
N ALA A 214 -7.56 -15.85 -6.68
CA ALA A 214 -6.43 -16.69 -6.26
C ALA A 214 -5.66 -17.27 -7.47
N GLU A 215 -6.37 -17.63 -8.53
CA GLU A 215 -5.79 -18.15 -9.78
C GLU A 215 -4.85 -17.12 -10.43
N ALA A 216 -5.27 -15.88 -10.47
CA ALA A 216 -4.48 -14.78 -11.02
C ALA A 216 -3.21 -14.50 -10.18
N VAL A 217 -3.31 -14.60 -8.85
CA VAL A 217 -2.15 -14.51 -7.96
C VAL A 217 -1.19 -15.69 -8.17
N ALA A 218 -1.71 -16.91 -8.30
CA ALA A 218 -0.91 -18.11 -8.57
C ALA A 218 -0.13 -17.99 -9.89
N GLU A 219 -0.76 -17.47 -10.94
CA GLU A 219 -0.11 -17.22 -12.23
C GLU A 219 1.07 -16.23 -12.10
N VAL A 220 0.90 -15.15 -11.34
CA VAL A 220 1.99 -14.20 -11.09
C VAL A 220 3.15 -14.85 -10.34
N LEU A 221 2.87 -15.65 -9.31
CA LEU A 221 3.90 -16.35 -8.55
C LEU A 221 4.67 -17.34 -9.43
N ALA A 222 3.97 -18.10 -10.29
CA ALA A 222 4.62 -19.06 -11.20
C ALA A 222 5.44 -18.32 -12.26
N ARG A 223 4.87 -17.33 -12.94
CA ARG A 223 5.51 -16.64 -14.07
C ARG A 223 6.67 -15.75 -13.64
N ARG A 224 6.48 -14.96 -12.60
CA ARG A 224 7.46 -13.95 -12.17
C ARG A 224 8.46 -14.47 -11.15
N ASP A 225 7.96 -15.23 -10.20
CA ASP A 225 8.73 -15.64 -9.04
C ASP A 225 9.32 -17.07 -9.19
N GLY A 226 8.96 -17.78 -10.27
CA GLY A 226 9.44 -19.14 -10.56
C GLY A 226 8.95 -20.18 -9.54
N VAL A 227 7.84 -19.91 -8.85
CA VAL A 227 7.26 -20.82 -7.87
C VAL A 227 6.59 -21.99 -8.58
N ALA A 228 6.76 -23.21 -8.07
CA ALA A 228 6.09 -24.40 -8.60
C ALA A 228 4.56 -24.22 -8.59
N PRO A 229 3.83 -24.65 -9.63
CA PRO A 229 2.41 -24.36 -9.80
C PRO A 229 1.51 -24.80 -8.63
N ASP A 230 1.79 -25.94 -8.03
CA ASP A 230 1.08 -26.48 -6.87
C ASP A 230 1.27 -25.61 -5.63
N VAL A 231 2.52 -25.19 -5.37
CA VAL A 231 2.86 -24.27 -4.27
C VAL A 231 2.26 -22.89 -4.52
N ALA A 232 2.26 -22.40 -5.77
CA ALA A 232 1.69 -21.12 -6.15
C ALA A 232 0.17 -21.11 -5.93
N GLN A 233 -0.54 -22.16 -6.33
CA GLN A 233 -1.98 -22.31 -6.11
C GLN A 233 -2.32 -22.34 -4.61
N TRP A 234 -1.62 -23.17 -3.85
CA TRP A 234 -1.80 -23.26 -2.41
C TRP A 234 -1.56 -21.91 -1.72
N ALA A 235 -0.43 -21.27 -2.01
CA ALA A 235 -0.06 -20.00 -1.39
C ALA A 235 -1.03 -18.87 -1.75
N ALA A 236 -1.52 -18.84 -2.99
CA ALA A 236 -2.49 -17.86 -3.46
C ALA A 236 -3.85 -18.02 -2.75
N ALA A 237 -4.34 -19.26 -2.64
CA ALA A 237 -5.56 -19.56 -1.90
C ALA A 237 -5.44 -19.18 -0.41
N ALA A 238 -4.36 -19.62 0.25
CA ALA A 238 -4.10 -19.31 1.66
C ALA A 238 -3.94 -17.81 1.95
N ALA A 239 -3.46 -17.05 0.97
CA ALA A 239 -3.27 -15.61 1.08
C ALA A 239 -4.53 -14.79 0.74
N GLN A 240 -5.61 -15.42 0.31
CA GLN A 240 -6.88 -14.75 -0.02
C GLN A 240 -6.69 -13.55 -0.97
N GLY A 241 -5.98 -13.74 -2.07
CA GLY A 241 -5.73 -12.71 -3.08
C GLY A 241 -4.65 -11.67 -2.71
N HIS A 242 -3.99 -11.79 -1.56
CA HIS A 242 -2.91 -10.88 -1.19
C HIS A 242 -1.57 -11.34 -1.78
N VAL A 243 -1.14 -10.75 -2.91
CA VAL A 243 0.07 -11.17 -3.65
C VAL A 243 1.33 -11.22 -2.78
N GLY A 244 1.58 -10.19 -1.96
CA GLY A 244 2.76 -10.14 -1.09
C GLY A 244 2.78 -11.25 -0.04
N ARG A 245 1.61 -11.56 0.54
CA ARG A 245 1.45 -12.65 1.48
C ARG A 245 1.61 -14.02 0.80
N ALA A 246 1.03 -14.20 -0.38
CA ALA A 246 1.18 -15.42 -1.18
C ALA A 246 2.64 -15.68 -1.52
N ARG A 247 3.37 -14.65 -1.97
CA ARG A 247 4.81 -14.73 -2.24
C ARG A 247 5.60 -15.16 -1.01
N ARG A 248 5.30 -14.60 0.17
CA ARG A 248 5.95 -14.95 1.42
C ARG A 248 5.69 -16.41 1.79
N LEU A 249 4.42 -16.86 1.75
CA LEU A 249 4.07 -18.26 2.03
C LEU A 249 4.73 -19.24 1.05
N ALA A 250 4.88 -18.87 -0.22
CA ALA A 250 5.52 -19.70 -1.22
C ALA A 250 7.03 -19.87 -0.99
N ARG A 251 7.72 -18.82 -0.49
CA ARG A 251 9.18 -18.76 -0.40
C ARG A 251 9.76 -18.97 0.99
N ASP A 252 9.01 -18.62 2.04
CA ASP A 252 9.47 -18.64 3.43
C ASP A 252 8.89 -19.84 4.20
N PRO A 253 9.72 -20.88 4.49
CA PRO A 253 9.28 -22.03 5.29
C PRO A 253 8.84 -21.64 6.70
N GLU A 254 9.49 -20.65 7.31
CA GLU A 254 9.12 -20.20 8.65
C GLU A 254 7.74 -19.52 8.64
N ALA A 255 7.39 -18.79 7.59
CA ALA A 255 6.04 -18.23 7.46
C ALA A 255 4.98 -19.34 7.39
N ARG A 256 5.27 -20.47 6.73
CA ARG A 256 4.39 -21.66 6.73
C ARG A 256 4.25 -22.26 8.10
N THR A 257 5.37 -22.48 8.80
CA THR A 257 5.37 -23.04 10.17
C THR A 257 4.59 -22.16 11.13
N ARG A 258 4.78 -20.83 11.06
CA ARG A 258 3.99 -19.88 11.87
C ARG A 258 2.49 -19.97 11.59
N ARG A 259 2.11 -20.02 10.31
CA ARG A 259 0.71 -20.20 9.91
C ARG A 259 0.12 -21.52 10.43
N GLU A 260 0.84 -22.61 10.30
CA GLU A 260 0.43 -23.93 10.83
C GLU A 260 0.21 -23.88 12.34
N ALA A 261 1.10 -23.22 13.08
CA ALA A 261 0.95 -23.04 14.53
C ALA A 261 -0.33 -22.26 14.89
N VAL A 262 -0.65 -21.21 14.12
CA VAL A 262 -1.88 -20.42 14.28
C VAL A 262 -3.13 -21.27 13.99
N LEU A 263 -3.14 -22.01 12.89
CA LEU A 263 -4.26 -22.86 12.49
C LEU A 263 -4.43 -24.10 13.39
N ALA A 264 -3.43 -24.43 14.20
CA ALA A 264 -3.53 -25.46 15.23
C ALA A 264 -4.21 -24.96 16.53
N VAL A 265 -4.34 -23.64 16.75
CA VAL A 265 -4.92 -23.05 17.96
C VAL A 265 -6.31 -23.61 18.29
N PRO A 266 -7.27 -23.73 17.35
CA PRO A 266 -8.61 -24.22 17.65
C PRO A 266 -8.66 -25.59 18.33
N ARG A 267 -7.66 -26.45 18.08
CA ARG A 267 -7.54 -27.78 18.68
C ARG A 267 -6.91 -27.77 20.07
N ARG A 268 -6.11 -26.74 20.37
CA ARG A 268 -5.36 -26.63 21.63
C ARG A 268 -6.16 -25.96 22.75
N LEU A 269 -7.28 -25.31 22.43
CA LEU A 269 -8.12 -24.61 23.41
C LEU A 269 -8.98 -25.63 24.22
N THR A 270 -8.34 -26.29 25.18
CA THR A 270 -8.98 -27.32 26.01
C THR A 270 -9.46 -26.81 27.38
N GLY A 271 -9.06 -25.60 27.76
CA GLY A 271 -9.39 -24.97 29.04
C GLY A 271 -8.85 -23.57 29.14
N VAL A 272 -9.14 -22.87 30.25
CA VAL A 272 -8.71 -21.48 30.49
C VAL A 272 -7.18 -21.34 30.44
N GLY A 273 -6.43 -22.25 31.08
CA GLY A 273 -4.96 -22.26 31.05
C GLY A 273 -4.43 -22.35 29.63
N ALA A 274 -4.95 -23.31 28.85
CA ALA A 274 -4.56 -23.47 27.44
C ALA A 274 -4.90 -22.22 26.57
N ALA A 275 -5.95 -21.47 26.92
CA ALA A 275 -6.29 -20.24 26.23
C ALA A 275 -5.25 -19.13 26.50
N PHE A 276 -4.78 -18.98 27.75
CA PHE A 276 -3.70 -18.03 28.08
C PHE A 276 -2.35 -18.44 27.49
N ASP A 277 -2.02 -19.74 27.50
CA ASP A 277 -0.81 -20.25 26.87
C ASP A 277 -0.80 -20.00 25.36
N ALA A 278 -1.94 -20.23 24.68
CA ALA A 278 -2.09 -19.94 23.27
C ALA A 278 -2.00 -18.44 22.97
N ALA A 279 -2.54 -17.58 23.83
CA ALA A 279 -2.43 -16.14 23.69
C ALA A 279 -0.97 -15.67 23.83
N SER A 280 -0.25 -16.17 24.84
CA SER A 280 1.17 -15.84 25.06
C SER A 280 2.02 -16.31 23.89
N ALA A 281 1.84 -17.54 23.41
CA ALA A 281 2.58 -18.08 22.26
C ALA A 281 2.34 -17.27 20.98
N LEU A 282 1.10 -16.82 20.72
CA LEU A 282 0.79 -16.01 19.54
C LEU A 282 1.47 -14.63 19.60
N ILE A 283 1.49 -14.01 20.77
CA ILE A 283 2.12 -12.70 20.98
C ILE A 283 3.63 -12.81 20.83
N GLU A 284 4.25 -13.80 21.48
CA GLU A 284 5.69 -14.05 21.41
C GLU A 284 6.16 -14.34 19.98
N ALA A 285 5.39 -15.12 19.22
CA ALA A 285 5.67 -15.39 17.83
C ALA A 285 5.59 -14.12 16.97
N ALA A 286 4.61 -13.25 17.22
CA ALA A 286 4.48 -11.97 16.52
C ALA A 286 5.60 -10.99 16.88
N GLU A 287 6.05 -10.95 18.14
CA GLU A 287 7.19 -10.15 18.59
C GLU A 287 8.51 -10.63 17.96
N ALA A 288 8.73 -11.93 17.93
CA ALA A 288 9.92 -12.50 17.30
C ALA A 288 9.96 -12.24 15.78
N GLU A 289 8.81 -12.39 15.10
CA GLU A 289 8.70 -12.07 13.68
C GLU A 289 8.94 -10.59 13.39
N ALA A 290 8.38 -9.70 14.21
CA ALA A 290 8.57 -8.26 14.09
C ALA A 290 10.05 -7.91 14.28
N ALA A 291 10.69 -8.41 15.33
CA ALA A 291 12.10 -8.16 15.61
C ALA A 291 12.99 -8.63 14.44
N ALA A 292 12.76 -9.83 13.90
CA ALA A 292 13.50 -10.35 12.76
C ALA A 292 13.31 -9.50 11.51
N SER A 293 12.10 -8.99 11.26
CA SER A 293 11.78 -8.22 10.06
C SER A 293 12.44 -6.83 10.00
N VAL A 294 12.79 -6.25 11.14
CA VAL A 294 13.37 -4.90 11.21
C VAL A 294 14.86 -4.90 11.56
N ALA A 295 15.41 -6.03 11.99
CA ALA A 295 16.75 -6.14 12.57
C ALA A 295 17.87 -5.60 11.65
N GLU A 296 17.86 -5.97 10.37
CA GLU A 296 18.87 -5.55 9.40
C GLU A 296 18.80 -4.05 9.11
N THR A 297 17.58 -3.52 8.93
CA THR A 297 17.35 -2.09 8.68
C THR A 297 17.78 -1.28 9.90
N ASP A 298 17.40 -1.69 11.11
CA ASP A 298 17.70 -1.01 12.35
C ASP A 298 19.22 -1.01 12.64
N ALA A 299 19.91 -2.11 12.34
CA ALA A 299 21.36 -2.20 12.47
C ALA A 299 22.07 -1.28 11.47
N THR A 300 21.63 -1.25 10.21
CA THR A 300 22.19 -0.39 9.16
C THR A 300 22.02 1.09 9.47
N GLU A 301 20.83 1.50 9.90
CA GLU A 301 20.52 2.88 10.28
C GLU A 301 21.36 3.33 11.49
N ARG A 302 21.52 2.45 12.50
CA ARG A 302 22.33 2.71 13.67
C ARG A 302 23.80 2.90 13.30
N ALA A 303 24.37 1.98 12.51
CA ALA A 303 25.74 2.06 12.06
C ALA A 303 26.00 3.32 11.20
N ALA A 304 25.08 3.67 10.30
CA ALA A 304 25.18 4.87 9.49
C ALA A 304 25.14 6.15 10.35
N LEU A 305 24.27 6.19 11.36
CA LEU A 305 24.19 7.32 12.28
C LEU A 305 25.45 7.45 13.16
N GLU A 306 25.93 6.34 13.72
CA GLU A 306 27.17 6.31 14.52
C GLU A 306 28.37 6.78 13.70
N THR A 307 28.48 6.35 12.43
CA THR A 307 29.50 6.81 11.50
C THR A 307 29.38 8.32 11.21
N ALA A 308 28.17 8.82 10.95
CA ALA A 308 27.92 10.25 10.69
C ALA A 308 28.21 11.14 11.91
N LEU A 309 28.04 10.59 13.11
CA LEU A 309 28.34 11.27 14.38
C LEU A 309 29.83 11.19 14.79
N GLY A 310 30.67 10.51 13.97
CA GLY A 310 32.12 10.41 14.24
C GLY A 310 32.46 9.47 15.40
N ALA A 311 31.68 8.43 15.61
CA ALA A 311 32.02 7.36 16.56
C ALA A 311 33.37 6.74 16.17
N GLY A 312 34.43 7.13 16.91
CA GLY A 312 35.83 6.74 16.65
C GLY A 312 36.78 7.91 16.48
N GLY A 313 36.33 9.16 16.39
CA GLY A 313 37.20 10.34 16.29
C GLY A 313 37.71 10.85 17.65
N THR A 314 39.03 10.92 17.82
CA THR A 314 39.74 11.45 19.02
C THR A 314 40.14 12.92 18.87
N GLY A 315 39.19 13.85 18.50
CA GLY A 315 39.50 15.25 18.24
C GLY A 315 38.96 16.22 19.30
N ARG A 316 39.64 17.38 19.49
CA ARG A 316 39.18 18.53 20.29
C ARG A 316 37.91 19.12 19.65
N GLY A 317 36.76 18.78 20.17
CA GLY A 317 35.42 19.18 19.68
C GLY A 317 34.35 18.12 19.99
N ALA A 318 34.78 16.94 20.42
CA ALA A 318 33.94 15.79 20.70
C ALA A 318 32.82 16.05 21.76
N ALA A 319 33.07 16.91 22.74
CA ALA A 319 32.11 17.15 23.85
C ALA A 319 30.83 17.91 23.43
N GLY A 320 30.86 18.74 22.37
CA GLY A 320 29.68 19.41 21.81
C GLY A 320 28.90 18.48 20.85
N ALA A 321 29.63 17.70 20.06
CA ALA A 321 29.10 16.68 19.17
C ALA A 321 28.37 15.56 19.94
N ILE A 322 28.91 15.15 21.12
CA ILE A 322 28.31 14.10 21.95
C ILE A 322 26.91 14.46 22.46
N ARG A 323 26.62 15.72 22.79
CA ARG A 323 25.26 16.13 23.24
C ARG A 323 24.22 16.09 22.12
N GLY A 324 24.58 16.52 20.90
CA GLY A 324 23.73 16.41 19.72
C GLY A 324 23.54 14.96 19.27
N ALA A 325 24.60 14.15 19.37
CA ALA A 325 24.62 12.73 19.06
C ALA A 325 23.62 11.93 19.93
N ALA A 326 23.57 12.18 21.23
CA ALA A 326 22.65 11.51 22.15
C ALA A 326 21.18 11.78 21.80
N GLY A 327 20.84 13.02 21.35
CA GLY A 327 19.50 13.37 20.88
C GLY A 327 19.11 12.60 19.61
N GLN A 328 20.00 12.55 18.63
CA GLN A 328 19.76 11.86 17.35
C GLN A 328 19.64 10.34 17.53
N LEU A 329 20.45 9.74 18.39
CA LEU A 329 20.35 8.32 18.74
C LEU A 329 19.01 8.00 19.42
N LYS A 330 18.57 8.85 20.35
CA LYS A 330 17.27 8.70 21.02
C LYS A 330 16.10 8.82 20.05
N ASP A 331 16.19 9.73 19.07
CA ASP A 331 15.17 9.88 18.03
C ASP A 331 15.16 8.66 17.08
N LEU A 332 16.33 8.10 16.76
CA LEU A 332 16.44 6.87 16.00
C LEU A 332 15.81 5.69 16.77
N GLU A 333 16.15 5.51 18.04
CA GLU A 333 15.58 4.47 18.90
C GLU A 333 14.04 4.57 19.00
N LYS A 334 13.51 5.79 19.10
CA LYS A 334 12.06 6.02 19.10
C LYS A 334 11.43 5.59 17.78
N ARG A 335 12.04 5.89 16.63
CA ARG A 335 11.56 5.46 15.31
C ARG A 335 11.62 3.94 15.17
N GLN A 336 12.74 3.31 15.54
CA GLN A 336 12.93 1.85 15.52
C GLN A 336 11.88 1.14 16.39
N LYS A 337 11.62 1.65 17.61
CA LYS A 337 10.56 1.13 18.48
C LYS A 337 9.17 1.26 17.86
N SER A 338 8.89 2.38 17.19
CA SER A 338 7.62 2.61 16.49
C SER A 338 7.43 1.61 15.34
N ARG A 339 8.49 1.37 14.56
CA ARG A 339 8.56 0.39 13.46
C ARG A 339 8.35 -1.05 13.99
N ALA A 340 9.01 -1.43 15.06
CA ALA A 340 8.84 -2.75 15.70
C ALA A 340 7.39 -2.95 16.19
N THR A 341 6.78 -1.92 16.82
CA THR A 341 5.38 -1.97 17.25
C THR A 341 4.43 -2.16 16.07
N ARG A 342 4.67 -1.49 14.95
CA ARG A 342 3.88 -1.67 13.72
C ARG A 342 4.07 -3.08 13.18
N ALA A 343 5.31 -3.55 13.03
CA ALA A 343 5.62 -4.88 12.52
C ALA A 343 4.97 -6.00 13.37
N GLN A 344 4.91 -5.85 14.69
CA GLN A 344 4.22 -6.76 15.60
C GLN A 344 2.70 -6.79 15.32
N ARG A 345 2.07 -5.62 15.14
CA ARG A 345 0.64 -5.56 14.81
C ARG A 345 0.32 -6.17 13.45
N ASP A 346 1.17 -5.92 12.45
CA ASP A 346 1.04 -6.52 11.14
C ASP A 346 1.20 -8.05 11.17
N ALA A 347 2.08 -8.58 12.05
CA ALA A 347 2.24 -10.01 12.27
C ALA A 347 1.00 -10.62 12.95
N LEU A 348 0.46 -9.95 13.98
CA LEU A 348 -0.78 -10.35 14.63
C LEU A 348 -1.97 -10.30 13.67
N ASP A 349 -2.11 -9.26 12.87
CA ASP A 349 -3.20 -9.15 11.90
C ASP A 349 -3.19 -10.30 10.90
N ARG A 350 -2.01 -10.70 10.41
CA ARG A 350 -1.87 -11.88 9.53
C ARG A 350 -2.37 -13.15 10.20
N ALA A 351 -2.02 -13.38 11.47
CA ALA A 351 -2.47 -14.54 12.23
C ALA A 351 -3.99 -14.53 12.47
N LEU A 352 -4.55 -13.35 12.77
CA LEU A 352 -5.99 -13.19 12.97
C LEU A 352 -6.77 -13.39 11.65
N VAL A 353 -6.24 -12.97 10.52
CA VAL A 353 -6.82 -13.25 9.19
C VAL A 353 -6.82 -14.76 8.91
N ASP A 354 -5.78 -15.50 9.30
CA ASP A 354 -5.76 -16.97 9.18
C ASP A 354 -6.82 -17.64 10.04
N LEU A 355 -6.95 -17.22 11.30
CA LEU A 355 -7.99 -17.72 12.20
C LEU A 355 -9.40 -17.37 11.72
N ALA A 356 -9.60 -16.14 11.23
CA ALA A 356 -10.88 -15.73 10.67
C ALA A 356 -11.26 -16.60 9.45
N GLY A 357 -10.32 -16.86 8.55
CA GLY A 357 -10.52 -17.77 7.42
C GLY A 357 -10.88 -19.18 7.85
N PHE A 358 -10.22 -19.71 8.87
CA PHE A 358 -10.52 -21.03 9.43
C PHE A 358 -11.95 -21.11 10.00
N TYR A 359 -12.35 -20.14 10.83
CA TYR A 359 -13.71 -20.13 11.40
C TYR A 359 -14.79 -19.82 10.36
N ARG A 360 -14.47 -18.99 9.33
CA ARG A 360 -15.36 -18.81 8.17
C ARG A 360 -15.59 -20.15 7.46
N ASP A 361 -14.54 -20.92 7.22
CA ASP A 361 -14.66 -22.22 6.56
C ASP A 361 -15.47 -23.21 7.41
N ALA A 362 -15.26 -23.25 8.73
CA ALA A 362 -16.07 -24.02 9.64
C ALA A 362 -17.56 -23.62 9.60
N LEU A 363 -17.83 -22.30 9.59
CA LEU A 363 -19.19 -21.76 9.50
C LEU A 363 -19.87 -22.14 8.16
N THR A 364 -19.19 -21.97 7.04
CA THR A 364 -19.75 -22.31 5.72
C THR A 364 -20.04 -23.81 5.57
N MET A 365 -19.19 -24.66 6.15
CA MET A 365 -19.41 -26.10 6.20
C MET A 365 -20.58 -26.49 7.12
N ALA A 366 -20.72 -25.85 8.29
CA ALA A 366 -21.85 -26.06 9.19
C ALA A 366 -23.20 -25.68 8.53
N LEU A 367 -23.20 -24.60 7.75
CA LEU A 367 -24.35 -24.14 6.97
C LEU A 367 -24.57 -24.93 5.67
N ARG A 368 -23.67 -25.85 5.32
CA ARG A 368 -23.67 -26.57 4.02
C ARG A 368 -23.72 -25.64 2.83
N ALA A 369 -23.08 -24.48 2.94
CA ALA A 369 -23.06 -23.50 1.86
C ALA A 369 -22.19 -24.04 0.68
N PRO A 370 -22.62 -23.83 -0.58
CA PRO A 370 -21.88 -24.30 -1.75
C PRO A 370 -20.72 -23.35 -2.09
N VAL A 371 -19.82 -23.16 -1.11
CA VAL A 371 -18.66 -22.26 -1.21
C VAL A 371 -17.39 -23.04 -0.91
N ALA A 372 -16.38 -22.91 -1.76
CA ALA A 372 -15.08 -23.54 -1.52
C ALA A 372 -14.42 -22.99 -0.24
N PRO A 373 -13.71 -23.84 0.53
CA PRO A 373 -12.96 -23.39 1.68
C PRO A 373 -11.80 -22.50 1.24
N VAL A 374 -11.50 -21.47 2.03
CA VAL A 374 -10.33 -20.60 1.86
C VAL A 374 -9.05 -21.36 2.14
N HIS A 375 -9.05 -22.15 3.20
CA HIS A 375 -7.91 -22.94 3.63
C HIS A 375 -8.10 -24.41 3.24
N THR A 376 -7.73 -24.78 2.02
CA THR A 376 -7.86 -26.15 1.51
C THR A 376 -7.03 -27.16 2.31
N ASP A 377 -5.88 -26.73 2.84
CA ASP A 377 -4.97 -27.54 3.66
C ASP A 377 -5.52 -27.84 5.06
N THR A 378 -6.45 -27.05 5.58
CA THR A 378 -7.09 -27.25 6.87
C THR A 378 -8.59 -27.56 6.76
N ALA A 379 -9.10 -27.82 5.56
CA ALA A 379 -10.53 -28.08 5.32
C ALA A 379 -11.07 -29.24 6.17
N ALA A 380 -10.29 -30.31 6.33
CA ALA A 380 -10.67 -31.42 7.19
C ALA A 380 -10.83 -31.02 8.68
N LEU A 381 -9.97 -30.10 9.15
CA LEU A 381 -10.02 -29.57 10.52
C LEU A 381 -11.22 -28.64 10.71
N ALA A 382 -11.48 -27.78 9.73
CA ALA A 382 -12.64 -26.89 9.73
C ALA A 382 -13.95 -27.72 9.69
N GLY A 383 -13.98 -28.81 8.92
CA GLY A 383 -15.10 -29.76 8.88
C GLY A 383 -15.33 -30.48 10.22
N ALA A 384 -14.28 -30.91 10.91
CA ALA A 384 -14.39 -31.45 12.27
C ALA A 384 -14.88 -30.39 13.27
N GLY A 385 -14.43 -29.13 13.11
CA GLY A 385 -14.94 -27.99 13.86
C GLY A 385 -16.43 -27.74 13.60
N ALA A 386 -16.86 -27.79 12.35
CA ALA A 386 -18.27 -27.64 11.96
C ALA A 386 -19.19 -28.69 12.53
N GLN A 387 -18.68 -29.90 12.78
CA GLN A 387 -19.43 -30.96 13.48
C GLN A 387 -19.51 -30.75 15.00
N LYS A 388 -18.46 -30.16 15.58
CA LYS A 388 -18.36 -29.90 17.02
C LYS A 388 -19.10 -28.64 17.44
N TRP A 389 -19.00 -27.60 16.61
CA TRP A 389 -19.61 -26.29 16.82
C TRP A 389 -20.77 -26.17 15.83
N ASP A 390 -21.97 -25.91 16.26
CA ASP A 390 -23.03 -25.54 15.34
C ASP A 390 -22.69 -24.26 14.57
N ALA A 391 -23.54 -23.86 13.63
CA ALA A 391 -23.31 -22.67 12.83
C ALA A 391 -23.19 -21.41 13.70
N GLU A 392 -23.99 -21.31 14.78
CA GLU A 392 -23.96 -20.19 15.70
C GLU A 392 -22.66 -20.16 16.51
N GLY A 393 -22.17 -21.31 16.99
CA GLY A 393 -20.89 -21.40 17.69
C GLY A 393 -19.69 -21.11 16.79
N ALA A 394 -19.75 -21.47 15.51
CA ALA A 394 -18.72 -21.09 14.52
C ALA A 394 -18.75 -19.58 14.24
N LEU A 395 -19.94 -18.98 14.13
CA LEU A 395 -20.12 -17.54 13.94
C LEU A 395 -19.58 -16.75 15.14
N ARG A 396 -19.95 -17.10 16.37
CA ARG A 396 -19.43 -16.42 17.57
C ARG A 396 -17.90 -16.43 17.64
N ARG A 397 -17.27 -17.53 17.22
CA ARG A 397 -15.79 -17.61 17.17
C ARG A 397 -15.20 -16.72 16.10
N LEU A 398 -15.80 -16.67 14.92
CA LEU A 398 -15.42 -15.74 13.86
C LEU A 398 -15.53 -14.29 14.34
N GLU A 399 -16.64 -13.93 14.97
CA GLU A 399 -16.87 -12.60 15.53
C GLU A 399 -15.85 -12.25 16.61
N ALA A 400 -15.45 -13.19 17.47
CA ALA A 400 -14.40 -12.97 18.47
C ALA A 400 -13.05 -12.63 17.83
N VAL A 401 -12.68 -13.28 16.72
CA VAL A 401 -11.46 -12.95 15.98
C VAL A 401 -11.55 -11.55 15.35
N LEU A 402 -12.68 -11.22 14.73
CA LEU A 402 -12.91 -9.91 14.12
C LEU A 402 -12.92 -8.79 15.18
N ALA A 403 -13.53 -9.02 16.33
CA ALA A 403 -13.51 -8.09 17.46
C ALA A 403 -12.09 -7.85 18.00
N CYS A 404 -11.26 -8.89 18.05
CA CYS A 404 -9.84 -8.75 18.42
C CYS A 404 -9.08 -7.86 17.44
N ARG A 405 -9.30 -8.04 16.13
CA ARG A 405 -8.70 -7.18 15.09
C ARG A 405 -9.10 -5.71 15.29
N ALA A 406 -10.41 -5.45 15.40
CA ALA A 406 -10.93 -4.10 15.64
C ALA A 406 -10.38 -3.47 16.94
N ALA A 407 -10.24 -4.25 18.02
CA ALA A 407 -9.64 -3.78 19.27
C ALA A 407 -8.17 -3.37 19.10
N ILE A 408 -7.36 -4.13 18.34
CA ILE A 408 -5.96 -3.80 18.06
C ILE A 408 -5.88 -2.53 17.19
N GLU A 409 -6.75 -2.37 16.19
CA GLU A 409 -6.86 -1.15 15.38
C GLU A 409 -7.24 0.06 16.24
N ALA A 410 -8.15 -0.10 17.20
CA ALA A 410 -8.52 0.91 18.19
C ALA A 410 -7.47 1.14 19.29
N ASN A 411 -6.23 0.64 19.12
CA ASN A 411 -5.10 0.80 20.04
C ASN A 411 -5.26 0.11 21.41
N VAL A 412 -6.12 -0.88 21.56
CA VAL A 412 -6.09 -1.78 22.72
C VAL A 412 -4.75 -2.52 22.73
N LYS A 413 -4.18 -2.74 23.92
CA LYS A 413 -2.94 -3.50 24.07
C LYS A 413 -3.10 -4.90 23.47
N PRO A 414 -2.24 -5.35 22.55
CA PRO A 414 -2.37 -6.63 21.86
C PRO A 414 -2.59 -7.81 22.80
N ARG A 415 -1.86 -7.87 23.93
CA ARG A 415 -2.02 -8.92 24.94
C ARG A 415 -3.44 -9.03 25.45
N ILE A 416 -4.07 -7.91 25.83
CA ILE A 416 -5.44 -7.89 26.37
C ILE A 416 -6.44 -8.34 25.29
N ALA A 417 -6.31 -7.84 24.07
CA ALA A 417 -7.20 -8.20 22.97
C ALA A 417 -7.10 -9.68 22.60
N VAL A 418 -5.88 -10.23 22.53
CA VAL A 418 -5.64 -11.62 22.18
C VAL A 418 -6.08 -12.58 23.31
N GLU A 419 -5.80 -12.25 24.58
CA GLU A 419 -6.27 -13.05 25.73
C GLU A 419 -7.80 -13.12 25.78
N ALA A 420 -8.48 -11.99 25.59
CA ALA A 420 -9.95 -11.93 25.53
C ALA A 420 -10.50 -12.78 24.36
N MET A 421 -9.89 -12.68 23.19
CA MET A 421 -10.24 -13.50 22.02
C MET A 421 -10.06 -15.00 22.32
N MET A 422 -8.90 -15.43 22.85
CA MET A 422 -8.65 -16.85 23.12
C MET A 422 -9.64 -17.44 24.14
N LEU A 423 -10.03 -16.66 25.14
CA LEU A 423 -11.08 -17.06 26.09
C LEU A 423 -12.45 -17.17 25.40
N ALA A 424 -12.79 -16.25 24.50
CA ALA A 424 -14.03 -16.33 23.74
C ALA A 424 -14.03 -17.53 22.78
N LEU A 425 -12.92 -17.84 22.11
CA LEU A 425 -12.76 -19.00 21.25
C LEU A 425 -12.87 -20.32 22.01
N TRP A 426 -12.38 -20.39 23.25
CA TRP A 426 -12.51 -21.56 24.11
C TRP A 426 -13.95 -21.75 24.59
N LYS A 427 -14.58 -20.68 25.06
CA LYS A 427 -15.94 -20.74 25.64
C LYS A 427 -17.01 -21.03 24.57
N GLY A 428 -16.88 -20.51 23.35
CA GLY A 428 -17.72 -20.74 22.19
C GLY A 428 -18.75 -19.70 21.95
#